data_cf1b8b655e8bb2f15051afadcaaf52e4
#
_entry.id   cf1b8b655e8bb2f15051afadcaaf52e4
#
_cell.length_a   1.000
_cell.length_b   1.000
_cell.length_c   1.000
_cell.angle_alpha   90.00
_cell.angle_beta   90.00
_cell.angle_gamma   90.00
#
_symmetry.space_group_name_H-M   'P 1'
#
loop_
_entity.id
_entity.type
_entity.pdbx_description
1 polymer ?
#
loop_
_entity_poly.entity_id
_entity_poly.type
_entity_poly.pdbx_seq_one_letter_code
_entity_poly.pdbx_strand_id
1 'polypeptide(L)'
;MKTFKQFLFEDAQEFSSAATSINKTKLPEAYSTIHKKIGWQKGTTHIDIGGGKFDNAVDFLRGLGVDAHVFDPFNRTPEHNQRVMETVGEKGADTASLFNVLNVIKEPEYREEALRTAHKSLKPGGRVFISIYEGDRSGVGKRTKSDSWQNNMTTAAHLPEVQKIFPNAKIQHGIIHATKE
;
A
#
# COMPACT_ATOMS: atom_id res chain seq x y z
N MET A 1 25.39 -3.82 5.90
CA MET A 1 24.03 -4.29 6.23
C MET A 1 23.27 -3.11 6.83
N LYS A 2 22.31 -2.51 6.09
CA LYS A 2 21.55 -1.35 6.59
C LYS A 2 20.61 -1.83 7.69
N THR A 3 20.69 -1.22 8.86
CA THR A 3 19.81 -1.55 9.99
C THR A 3 18.36 -1.19 9.68
N PHE A 4 17.40 -1.88 10.27
CA PHE A 4 15.94 -1.69 10.10
C PHE A 4 15.48 -0.23 10.25
N LYS A 5 16.20 0.59 11.02
CA LYS A 5 15.99 2.05 11.13
C LYS A 5 16.12 2.81 9.81
N GLN A 6 16.80 2.26 8.80
CA GLN A 6 16.97 2.88 7.48
C GLN A 6 15.82 2.52 6.51
N PHE A 7 14.87 1.71 6.94
CA PHE A 7 13.63 1.42 6.20
C PHE A 7 12.42 2.26 6.66
N LEU A 8 12.61 3.09 7.69
CA LEU A 8 11.54 3.96 8.17
C LEU A 8 11.62 5.30 7.43
N PHE A 9 10.64 5.57 6.63
CA PHE A 9 10.43 6.82 5.88
C PHE A 9 10.25 8.08 6.77
N GLU A 10 10.37 7.93 8.10
CA GLU A 10 9.97 8.96 9.07
C GLU A 10 10.77 10.25 8.99
N ASP A 11 12.04 10.22 8.56
CA ASP A 11 12.92 11.40 8.68
C ASP A 11 13.05 12.24 7.40
N ALA A 12 12.36 11.89 6.31
CA ALA A 12 12.62 12.50 5.02
C ALA A 12 11.36 12.90 4.21
N GLN A 13 10.18 12.33 4.51
CA GLN A 13 8.92 12.76 3.91
C GLN A 13 8.46 14.09 4.48
N GLU A 14 8.17 15.08 3.63
CA GLU A 14 7.67 16.39 4.10
C GLU A 14 6.31 16.29 4.81
N PHE A 15 5.46 15.33 4.40
CA PHE A 15 4.14 15.09 4.98
C PHE A 15 3.98 13.62 5.37
N SER A 16 3.69 13.32 6.63
CA SER A 16 3.40 11.94 7.07
C SER A 16 2.05 11.45 6.54
N SER A 17 1.12 12.36 6.32
CA SER A 17 -0.27 12.07 5.95
C SER A 17 -0.99 11.09 6.90
N ALA A 18 -0.45 10.85 8.10
CA ALA A 18 -1.01 9.92 9.09
C ALA A 18 -2.45 10.25 9.48
N ALA A 19 -2.81 11.55 9.49
CA ALA A 19 -4.17 12.01 9.77
C ALA A 19 -5.20 11.59 8.70
N THR A 20 -4.75 11.10 7.53
CA THR A 20 -5.63 10.57 6.48
C THR A 20 -6.05 9.12 6.71
N SER A 21 -5.51 8.44 7.71
CA SER A 21 -5.94 7.11 8.14
C SER A 21 -7.30 7.18 8.83
N ILE A 22 -8.38 7.14 8.05
CA ILE A 22 -9.77 7.40 8.49
C ILE A 22 -10.67 6.15 8.44
N ASN A 23 -10.17 4.99 8.05
CA ASN A 23 -10.95 3.78 7.81
C ASN A 23 -11.33 3.01 9.09
N LYS A 24 -11.82 3.73 10.11
CA LYS A 24 -12.25 3.12 11.38
C LYS A 24 -13.48 2.21 11.22
N THR A 25 -14.43 2.63 10.38
CA THR A 25 -15.74 1.97 10.25
C THR A 25 -16.06 1.53 8.82
N LYS A 26 -15.27 1.95 7.85
CA LYS A 26 -15.50 1.63 6.42
C LYS A 26 -14.34 0.83 5.87
N LEU A 27 -14.66 -0.24 5.17
CA LEU A 27 -13.70 -0.97 4.35
C LEU A 27 -13.35 -0.12 3.13
N PRO A 28 -12.06 0.09 2.79
CA PRO A 28 -11.69 0.70 1.52
C PRO A 28 -12.32 -0.05 0.34
N GLU A 29 -12.90 0.68 -0.61
CA GLU A 29 -13.67 0.11 -1.73
C GLU A 29 -12.85 -0.90 -2.54
N ALA A 30 -11.54 -0.69 -2.64
CA ALA A 30 -10.64 -1.59 -3.35
C ALA A 30 -10.70 -3.04 -2.83
N TYR A 31 -10.83 -3.25 -1.51
CA TYR A 31 -10.98 -4.60 -0.94
C TYR A 31 -12.23 -5.30 -1.45
N SER A 32 -13.36 -4.58 -1.47
CA SER A 32 -14.63 -5.10 -1.97
C SER A 32 -14.60 -5.34 -3.48
N THR A 33 -13.95 -4.46 -4.23
CA THR A 33 -13.78 -4.60 -5.68
C THR A 33 -12.96 -5.84 -6.01
N ILE A 34 -11.82 -6.04 -5.34
CA ILE A 34 -10.99 -7.23 -5.53
C ILE A 34 -11.77 -8.49 -5.12
N HIS A 35 -12.47 -8.46 -4.00
CA HIS A 35 -13.29 -9.60 -3.55
C HIS A 35 -14.29 -10.03 -4.62
N LYS A 36 -15.02 -9.08 -5.21
CA LYS A 36 -16.06 -9.36 -6.22
C LYS A 36 -15.52 -9.76 -7.59
N LYS A 37 -14.37 -9.20 -8.01
CA LYS A 37 -13.88 -9.31 -9.39
C LYS A 37 -12.74 -10.31 -9.57
N ILE A 38 -11.97 -10.58 -8.52
CA ILE A 38 -10.75 -11.41 -8.56
C ILE A 38 -10.84 -12.54 -7.54
N GLY A 39 -11.36 -12.24 -6.34
CA GLY A 39 -11.42 -13.14 -5.20
C GLY A 39 -10.15 -13.10 -4.34
N TRP A 40 -10.33 -13.16 -3.03
CA TRP A 40 -9.27 -13.43 -2.06
C TRP A 40 -9.19 -14.93 -1.81
N GLN A 41 -7.99 -15.49 -1.84
CA GLN A 41 -7.82 -16.93 -1.70
C GLN A 41 -7.54 -17.30 -0.24
N LYS A 42 -8.35 -18.18 0.32
CA LYS A 42 -8.14 -18.74 1.66
C LYS A 42 -6.78 -19.44 1.76
N GLY A 43 -6.11 -19.25 2.89
CA GLY A 43 -4.79 -19.85 3.17
C GLY A 43 -3.62 -19.11 2.54
N THR A 44 -3.85 -17.95 1.92
CA THR A 44 -2.80 -17.07 1.40
C THR A 44 -2.41 -16.01 2.42
N THR A 45 -1.22 -15.43 2.26
CA THR A 45 -0.71 -14.32 3.07
C THR A 45 -0.83 -13.00 2.32
N HIS A 46 -1.31 -11.97 3.01
CA HIS A 46 -1.47 -10.61 2.47
C HIS A 46 -0.74 -9.59 3.34
N ILE A 47 -0.08 -8.61 2.71
CA ILE A 47 0.50 -7.44 3.37
C ILE A 47 -0.09 -6.15 2.82
N ASP A 48 -0.63 -5.31 3.71
CA ASP A 48 -1.17 -3.98 3.39
C ASP A 48 -0.12 -2.92 3.75
N ILE A 49 0.52 -2.35 2.75
CA ILE A 49 1.54 -1.32 2.88
C ILE A 49 0.87 0.04 2.98
N GLY A 50 1.08 0.74 4.11
CA GLY A 50 0.39 1.99 4.40
C GLY A 50 -1.07 1.78 4.80
N GLY A 51 -1.40 0.63 5.40
CA GLY A 51 -2.77 0.24 5.74
C GLY A 51 -3.41 1.01 6.88
N GLY A 52 -2.69 1.98 7.47
CA GLY A 52 -3.23 2.85 8.51
C GLY A 52 -3.26 2.23 9.90
N LYS A 53 -3.96 2.92 10.81
CA LYS A 53 -4.01 2.57 12.24
C LYS A 53 -5.12 1.61 12.64
N PHE A 54 -6.09 1.34 11.76
CA PHE A 54 -7.26 0.51 12.05
C PHE A 54 -7.16 -0.86 11.37
N ASP A 55 -7.69 -1.89 12.03
CA ASP A 55 -7.57 -3.29 11.57
C ASP A 55 -8.76 -3.79 10.73
N ASN A 56 -9.81 -2.99 10.55
CA ASN A 56 -11.03 -3.41 9.85
C ASN A 56 -10.79 -4.01 8.45
N ALA A 57 -9.78 -3.56 7.73
CA ALA A 57 -9.44 -4.11 6.41
C ALA A 57 -8.78 -5.49 6.52
N VAL A 58 -7.79 -5.63 7.41
CA VAL A 58 -7.15 -6.94 7.62
C VAL A 58 -8.09 -7.92 8.32
N ASP A 59 -8.98 -7.45 9.19
CA ASP A 59 -9.99 -8.32 9.82
C ASP A 59 -11.00 -8.83 8.80
N PHE A 60 -11.37 -8.02 7.81
CA PHE A 60 -12.17 -8.48 6.67
C PHE A 60 -11.47 -9.63 5.92
N LEU A 61 -10.18 -9.49 5.61
CA LEU A 61 -9.40 -10.52 4.92
C LEU A 61 -9.23 -11.77 5.79
N ARG A 62 -8.97 -11.60 7.09
CA ARG A 62 -8.89 -12.70 8.06
C ARG A 62 -10.19 -13.47 8.14
N GLY A 63 -11.34 -12.77 8.09
CA GLY A 63 -12.67 -13.39 7.99
C GLY A 63 -12.87 -14.25 6.73
N LEU A 64 -12.12 -13.99 5.66
CA LEU A 64 -12.07 -14.80 4.44
C LEU A 64 -11.02 -15.92 4.50
N GLY A 65 -10.30 -16.06 5.63
CA GLY A 65 -9.25 -17.06 5.81
C GLY A 65 -7.90 -16.68 5.19
N VAL A 66 -7.66 -15.40 4.94
CA VAL A 66 -6.36 -14.84 4.51
C VAL A 66 -5.57 -14.44 5.75
N ASP A 67 -4.30 -14.82 5.82
CA ASP A 67 -3.35 -14.35 6.84
C ASP A 67 -2.89 -12.94 6.47
N ALA A 68 -3.56 -11.93 7.03
CA ALA A 68 -3.41 -10.53 6.64
C ALA A 68 -2.69 -9.70 7.69
N HIS A 69 -1.75 -8.87 7.24
CA HIS A 69 -0.88 -8.03 8.05
C HIS A 69 -0.85 -6.59 7.54
N VAL A 70 -0.70 -5.61 8.45
CA VAL A 70 -0.52 -4.19 8.12
C VAL A 70 0.92 -3.79 8.41
N PHE A 71 1.57 -3.15 7.43
CA PHE A 71 2.79 -2.40 7.60
C PHE A 71 2.49 -0.92 7.37
N ASP A 72 2.74 -0.06 8.36
CA ASP A 72 2.54 1.39 8.22
C ASP A 72 3.56 2.14 9.09
N PRO A 73 4.54 2.84 8.50
CA PRO A 73 5.59 3.51 9.26
C PRO A 73 5.09 4.68 10.11
N PHE A 74 3.94 5.28 9.77
CA PHE A 74 3.41 6.46 10.44
C PHE A 74 2.26 6.16 11.41
N ASN A 75 1.59 5.03 11.25
CA ASN A 75 0.40 4.67 12.03
C ASN A 75 0.58 3.43 12.91
N ARG A 76 1.70 2.72 12.79
CA ARG A 76 2.04 1.53 13.58
C ARG A 76 3.39 1.72 14.27
N THR A 77 3.60 1.02 15.39
CA THR A 77 4.88 1.12 16.10
C THR A 77 6.01 0.43 15.33
N PRO A 78 7.27 0.86 15.52
CA PRO A 78 8.42 0.19 14.90
C PRO A 78 8.47 -1.31 15.19
N GLU A 79 8.13 -1.72 16.42
CA GLU A 79 8.12 -3.12 16.85
C GLU A 79 7.02 -3.93 16.13
N HIS A 80 5.84 -3.31 15.89
CA HIS A 80 4.78 -3.92 15.08
C HIS A 80 5.26 -4.13 13.64
N ASN A 81 5.77 -3.10 13.01
CA ASN A 81 6.25 -3.15 11.64
C ASN A 81 7.40 -4.16 11.47
N GLN A 82 8.30 -4.23 12.43
CA GLN A 82 9.38 -5.22 12.44
C GLN A 82 8.82 -6.64 12.46
N ARG A 83 7.90 -6.95 13.37
CA ARG A 83 7.27 -8.29 13.45
C ARG A 83 6.55 -8.66 12.16
N VAL A 84 5.84 -7.71 11.54
CA VAL A 84 5.16 -7.95 10.26
C VAL A 84 6.18 -8.29 9.17
N MET A 85 7.27 -7.52 9.06
CA MET A 85 8.30 -7.77 8.05
C MET A 85 9.06 -9.07 8.29
N GLU A 86 9.30 -9.46 9.53
CA GLU A 86 9.88 -10.77 9.89
C GLU A 86 8.94 -11.91 9.50
N THR A 87 7.65 -11.80 9.87
CA THR A 87 6.63 -12.83 9.58
C THR A 87 6.43 -13.04 8.07
N VAL A 88 6.31 -11.93 7.33
CA VAL A 88 6.09 -11.97 5.87
C VAL A 88 7.39 -12.24 5.13
N GLY A 89 8.51 -11.68 5.61
CA GLY A 89 9.81 -11.70 4.92
C GLY A 89 10.39 -13.07 4.67
N GLU A 90 10.19 -14.02 5.57
CA GLU A 90 10.73 -15.39 5.42
C GLU A 90 10.06 -16.18 4.28
N LYS A 91 8.76 -16.01 4.09
CA LYS A 91 7.96 -16.78 3.11
C LYS A 91 7.56 -15.95 1.90
N GLY A 92 7.54 -14.64 2.04
CA GLY A 92 6.91 -13.71 1.11
C GLY A 92 5.37 -13.78 1.13
N ALA A 93 4.72 -12.65 0.84
CA ALA A 93 3.27 -12.59 0.72
C ALA A 93 2.80 -13.05 -0.66
N ASP A 94 1.62 -13.66 -0.72
CA ASP A 94 0.91 -13.97 -1.97
C ASP A 94 0.37 -12.72 -2.63
N THR A 95 -0.06 -11.75 -1.80
CA THR A 95 -0.61 -10.48 -2.26
C THR A 95 -0.13 -9.32 -1.40
N ALA A 96 0.01 -8.15 -2.01
CA ALA A 96 0.25 -6.88 -1.33
C ALA A 96 -0.74 -5.83 -1.81
N SER A 97 -1.05 -4.87 -0.96
CA SER A 97 -1.84 -3.69 -1.33
C SER A 97 -1.14 -2.38 -0.96
N LEU A 98 -1.38 -1.34 -1.78
CA LEU A 98 -1.10 0.07 -1.48
C LEU A 98 -2.37 0.86 -1.82
N PHE A 99 -3.30 0.94 -0.86
CA PHE A 99 -4.59 1.59 -1.11
C PHE A 99 -4.60 3.01 -0.57
N ASN A 100 -4.68 3.98 -1.49
CA ASN A 100 -4.61 5.40 -1.19
C ASN A 100 -3.31 5.81 -0.48
N VAL A 101 -2.20 5.20 -0.87
CA VAL A 101 -0.86 5.48 -0.35
C VAL A 101 -0.09 6.42 -1.26
N LEU A 102 0.05 6.08 -2.55
CA LEU A 102 0.88 6.87 -3.46
C LEU A 102 0.36 8.29 -3.65
N ASN A 103 -0.94 8.50 -3.56
CA ASN A 103 -1.55 9.82 -3.72
C ASN A 103 -1.27 10.79 -2.56
N VAL A 104 -0.87 10.30 -1.40
CA VAL A 104 -0.57 11.12 -0.21
C VAL A 104 0.93 11.29 0.05
N ILE A 105 1.78 10.71 -0.78
CA ILE A 105 3.23 10.88 -0.73
C ILE A 105 3.63 11.92 -1.78
N LYS A 106 4.19 13.05 -1.35
CA LYS A 106 4.58 14.16 -2.23
C LYS A 106 5.76 13.79 -3.13
N GLU A 107 6.80 13.24 -2.53
CA GLU A 107 8.08 12.99 -3.17
C GLU A 107 8.06 11.70 -3.99
N PRO A 108 8.45 11.73 -5.30
CA PRO A 108 8.47 10.53 -6.14
C PRO A 108 9.36 9.40 -5.62
N GLU A 109 10.50 9.74 -5.01
CA GLU A 109 11.45 8.78 -4.44
C GLU A 109 10.83 7.95 -3.30
N TYR A 110 9.98 8.54 -2.45
CA TYR A 110 9.30 7.81 -1.38
C TYR A 110 8.11 6.98 -1.89
N ARG A 111 7.45 7.42 -2.98
CA ARG A 111 6.48 6.56 -3.68
C ARG A 111 7.16 5.33 -4.26
N GLU A 112 8.33 5.52 -4.88
CA GLU A 112 9.14 4.40 -5.40
C GLU A 112 9.57 3.45 -4.26
N GLU A 113 9.95 3.97 -3.11
CA GLU A 113 10.34 3.15 -1.96
C GLU A 113 9.16 2.35 -1.38
N ALA A 114 7.97 2.93 -1.30
CA ALA A 114 6.75 2.19 -0.93
C ALA A 114 6.47 1.03 -1.91
N LEU A 115 6.62 1.27 -3.21
CA LEU A 115 6.49 0.24 -4.24
C LEU A 115 7.56 -0.85 -4.11
N ARG A 116 8.82 -0.49 -3.84
CA ARG A 116 9.90 -1.44 -3.59
C ARG A 116 9.67 -2.26 -2.33
N THR A 117 9.10 -1.67 -1.29
CA THR A 117 8.71 -2.38 -0.07
C THR A 117 7.67 -3.45 -0.39
N ALA A 118 6.64 -3.12 -1.15
CA ALA A 118 5.65 -4.10 -1.59
C ALA A 118 6.29 -5.21 -2.45
N HIS A 119 7.17 -4.84 -3.40
CA HIS A 119 7.87 -5.80 -4.25
C HIS A 119 8.73 -6.78 -3.42
N LYS A 120 9.50 -6.27 -2.46
CA LYS A 120 10.33 -7.11 -1.57
C LYS A 120 9.50 -8.05 -0.72
N SER A 121 8.34 -7.61 -0.25
CA SER A 121 7.45 -8.39 0.61
C SER A 121 6.72 -9.51 -0.14
N LEU A 122 6.60 -9.43 -1.47
CA LEU A 122 5.95 -10.45 -2.27
C LEU A 122 6.90 -11.61 -2.57
N LYS A 123 6.35 -12.83 -2.57
CA LYS A 123 7.02 -14.00 -3.17
C LYS A 123 7.04 -13.90 -4.71
N PRO A 124 7.92 -14.63 -5.41
CA PRO A 124 7.83 -14.74 -6.87
C PRO A 124 6.42 -15.19 -7.29
N GLY A 125 5.85 -14.55 -8.30
CA GLY A 125 4.47 -14.77 -8.73
C GLY A 125 3.39 -14.11 -7.83
N GLY A 126 3.78 -13.48 -6.72
CA GLY A 126 2.87 -12.72 -5.87
C GLY A 126 2.34 -11.47 -6.56
N ARG A 127 1.14 -11.03 -6.20
CA ARG A 127 0.43 -9.94 -6.87
C ARG A 127 0.35 -8.69 -5.99
N VAL A 128 0.51 -7.52 -6.60
CA VAL A 128 0.24 -6.23 -5.97
C VAL A 128 -1.03 -5.60 -6.51
N PHE A 129 -1.78 -4.93 -5.64
CA PHE A 129 -2.97 -4.14 -5.96
C PHE A 129 -2.78 -2.73 -5.43
N ILE A 130 -2.99 -1.72 -6.29
CA ILE A 130 -2.78 -0.32 -5.95
C ILE A 130 -4.02 0.47 -6.33
N SER A 131 -4.67 1.09 -5.36
CA SER A 131 -5.75 2.05 -5.61
C SER A 131 -5.30 3.47 -5.30
N ILE A 132 -5.80 4.41 -6.07
CA ILE A 132 -5.45 5.83 -5.98
C ILE A 132 -6.73 6.64 -5.74
N TYR A 133 -6.74 7.44 -4.69
CA TYR A 133 -7.69 8.54 -4.59
C TYR A 133 -7.17 9.70 -5.45
N GLU A 134 -7.87 9.99 -6.54
CA GLU A 134 -7.40 10.90 -7.60
C GLU A 134 -7.58 12.39 -7.25
N GLY A 135 -8.27 12.72 -6.15
CA GLY A 135 -8.56 14.09 -5.76
C GLY A 135 -9.37 14.84 -6.83
N ASP A 136 -8.93 16.07 -7.16
CA ASP A 136 -9.57 16.90 -8.20
C ASP A 136 -9.05 16.60 -9.63
N ARG A 137 -8.12 15.66 -9.78
CA ARG A 137 -7.50 15.24 -11.05
C ARG A 137 -6.72 16.34 -11.79
N SER A 138 -6.40 17.42 -11.12
CA SER A 138 -5.66 18.54 -11.75
C SER A 138 -4.20 18.21 -12.08
N GLY A 139 -3.64 17.18 -11.46
CA GLY A 139 -2.22 16.89 -11.47
C GLY A 139 -1.39 17.86 -10.62
N VAL A 140 -2.05 18.81 -9.95
CA VAL A 140 -1.39 19.79 -9.09
C VAL A 140 -1.54 19.34 -7.63
N GLY A 141 -0.42 18.90 -7.06
CA GLY A 141 -0.38 18.48 -5.66
C GLY A 141 -0.60 19.66 -4.72
N LYS A 142 -1.27 19.41 -3.60
CA LYS A 142 -1.52 20.43 -2.57
C LYS A 142 -1.55 19.83 -1.16
N ARG A 143 -1.18 20.67 -0.18
CA ARG A 143 -1.39 20.40 1.22
C ARG A 143 -2.89 20.42 1.55
N THR A 144 -3.38 19.40 2.26
CA THR A 144 -4.81 19.29 2.62
C THR A 144 -5.11 19.61 4.08
N LYS A 145 -4.26 19.15 4.98
CA LYS A 145 -4.31 19.43 6.44
C LYS A 145 -2.87 19.69 6.92
N SER A 146 -2.68 19.94 8.22
CA SER A 146 -1.40 20.35 8.80
C SER A 146 -0.23 19.50 8.34
N ASP A 147 -0.38 18.19 8.27
CA ASP A 147 0.66 17.22 7.89
C ASP A 147 0.15 16.23 6.84
N SER A 148 -0.62 16.72 5.86
CA SER A 148 -1.22 15.87 4.84
C SER A 148 -1.10 16.48 3.45
N TRP A 149 -0.82 15.64 2.47
CA TRP A 149 -0.64 15.96 1.06
C TRP A 149 -1.64 15.20 0.19
N GLN A 150 -1.94 15.74 -0.97
CA GLN A 150 -2.70 15.08 -2.03
C GLN A 150 -2.11 15.43 -3.39
N ASN A 151 -1.72 14.43 -4.18
CA ASN A 151 -1.12 14.62 -5.51
C ASN A 151 -2.12 15.10 -6.55
N ASN A 152 -3.40 14.78 -6.41
CA ASN A 152 -4.45 15.08 -7.39
C ASN A 152 -4.16 14.50 -8.78
N MET A 153 -3.45 13.38 -8.85
CA MET A 153 -3.12 12.66 -10.07
C MET A 153 -4.09 11.52 -10.31
N THR A 154 -4.39 11.24 -11.56
CA THR A 154 -5.21 10.07 -11.93
C THR A 154 -4.45 8.76 -11.69
N THR A 155 -5.17 7.66 -11.58
CA THR A 155 -4.60 6.30 -11.51
C THR A 155 -3.68 6.04 -12.70
N ALA A 156 -4.10 6.48 -13.90
CA ALA A 156 -3.29 6.35 -15.13
C ALA A 156 -1.97 7.14 -15.06
N ALA A 157 -1.96 8.31 -14.41
CA ALA A 157 -0.75 9.12 -14.24
C ALA A 157 0.27 8.49 -13.29
N HIS A 158 -0.18 7.63 -12.35
CA HIS A 158 0.70 6.86 -11.48
C HIS A 158 1.25 5.58 -12.12
N LEU A 159 0.62 5.08 -13.19
CA LEU A 159 1.02 3.80 -13.81
C LEU A 159 2.49 3.75 -14.24
N PRO A 160 3.09 4.79 -14.87
CA PRO A 160 4.49 4.73 -15.29
C PRO A 160 5.48 4.57 -14.12
N GLU A 161 5.23 5.16 -12.96
CA GLU A 161 6.10 4.97 -11.79
C GLU A 161 5.98 3.55 -11.20
N VAL A 162 4.77 2.97 -11.24
CA VAL A 162 4.57 1.57 -10.84
C VAL A 162 5.28 0.62 -11.79
N GLN A 163 5.25 0.88 -13.10
CA GLN A 163 5.91 0.06 -14.11
C GLN A 163 7.44 0.04 -14.02
N LYS A 164 8.07 1.01 -13.36
CA LYS A 164 9.51 0.96 -13.05
C LYS A 164 9.88 -0.19 -12.11
N ILE A 165 8.96 -0.58 -11.23
CA ILE A 165 9.17 -1.64 -10.21
C ILE A 165 8.47 -2.95 -10.60
N PHE A 166 7.32 -2.83 -11.23
CA PHE A 166 6.48 -3.92 -11.72
C PHE A 166 6.21 -3.73 -13.23
N PRO A 167 7.10 -4.19 -14.13
CA PRO A 167 7.00 -3.90 -15.57
C PRO A 167 5.68 -4.32 -16.21
N ASN A 168 5.04 -5.36 -15.66
CA ASN A 168 3.76 -5.89 -16.14
C ASN A 168 2.51 -5.18 -15.57
N ALA A 169 2.69 -4.06 -14.84
CA ALA A 169 1.58 -3.34 -14.23
C ALA A 169 0.59 -2.81 -15.27
N LYS A 170 -0.69 -2.99 -15.00
CA LYS A 170 -1.81 -2.55 -15.82
C LYS A 170 -2.99 -2.12 -14.95
N ILE A 171 -3.87 -1.29 -15.49
CA ILE A 171 -5.12 -0.88 -14.83
C ILE A 171 -6.23 -1.85 -15.21
N GLN A 172 -6.92 -2.38 -14.21
CA GLN A 172 -8.09 -3.22 -14.37
C GLN A 172 -9.07 -2.94 -13.23
N HIS A 173 -10.34 -2.74 -13.55
CA HIS A 173 -11.39 -2.36 -12.58
C HIS A 173 -11.04 -1.10 -11.76
N GLY A 174 -10.36 -0.11 -12.36
CA GLY A 174 -9.94 1.12 -11.68
C GLY A 174 -8.76 0.97 -10.71
N ILE A 175 -8.15 -0.21 -10.66
CA ILE A 175 -7.03 -0.55 -9.75
C ILE A 175 -5.83 -0.95 -10.60
N ILE A 176 -4.62 -0.53 -10.21
CA ILE A 176 -3.38 -1.02 -10.82
C ILE A 176 -3.10 -2.41 -10.26
N HIS A 177 -2.89 -3.36 -11.14
CA HIS A 177 -2.52 -4.74 -10.84
C HIS A 177 -1.15 -5.05 -11.43
N ALA A 178 -0.34 -5.79 -10.69
CA ALA A 178 0.91 -6.33 -11.21
C ALA A 178 1.28 -7.64 -10.50
N THR A 179 2.22 -8.36 -11.10
CA THR A 179 2.79 -9.60 -10.54
C THR A 179 4.30 -9.40 -10.37
N LYS A 180 4.86 -9.86 -9.27
CA LYS A 180 6.31 -9.96 -9.09
C LYS A 180 6.86 -11.10 -9.94
N GLU A 181 7.72 -10.77 -10.88
CA GLU A 181 8.50 -11.71 -11.69
C GLU A 181 9.68 -12.28 -10.90
#